data_2c88969c506695ff4b7df9e4d77add6a
#
_entry.id   2c88969c506695ff4b7df9e4d77add6a
#
_cell.length_a   1.000
_cell.length_b   1.000
_cell.length_c   1.000
_cell.angle_alpha   90.00
_cell.angle_beta   90.00
_cell.angle_gamma   90.00
#
_symmetry.space_group_name_H-M   'P 1'
#
loop_
_entity.id
_entity.type
_entity.pdbx_description
1 polymer ?
#
loop_
_entity_poly.entity_id
_entity_poly.type
_entity_poly.pdbx_seq_one_letter_code
_entity_poly.pdbx_strand_id
1 'polypeptide(L)'
;MSINPVDLLLWTFRRNENDVVKLYDALSPIMEISTGGDMLNFGFWDDSTTHPIDAQKQLCMMMGNMAEISSANLIADVGSGILGPAKIWSLQYPSLQISSVNVNFSQLSSVDSGNITKLNSTARMLPFANSSVDRVIALESAQHFKPIGDFISESNRILKDDGILALAIPTATDDSSLTNLGILKFTWSSEHYSEKQIYEELSKNNFEVIDSKNIGENVYPPLADYYVDNRNELRKKILTRYSKYVEKILFESMKKMKISFEKGLIDYKLLKCKKLALDSR
;
A
#
# COMPACT_ATOMS: atom_id res chain seq x y z
N MET A 1 7.23 -19.94 10.61
CA MET A 1 6.32 -20.61 9.66
C MET A 1 7.10 -20.93 8.38
N SER A 2 6.99 -22.12 7.83
CA SER A 2 7.62 -22.41 6.53
C SER A 2 6.65 -22.00 5.43
N ILE A 3 7.05 -21.05 4.58
CA ILE A 3 6.28 -20.74 3.36
C ILE A 3 6.46 -21.93 2.43
N ASN A 4 5.35 -22.63 2.15
CA ASN A 4 5.36 -23.75 1.22
C ASN A 4 5.28 -23.20 -0.22
N PRO A 5 6.06 -23.74 -1.19
CA PRO A 5 5.92 -23.38 -2.60
C PRO A 5 4.49 -23.51 -3.16
N VAL A 6 3.70 -24.44 -2.61
CA VAL A 6 2.29 -24.61 -2.95
C VAL A 6 1.45 -23.42 -2.49
N ASP A 7 1.75 -22.80 -1.33
CA ASP A 7 1.04 -21.64 -0.85
C ASP A 7 1.29 -20.43 -1.75
N LEU A 8 2.53 -20.22 -2.21
CA LEU A 8 2.87 -19.17 -3.19
C LEU A 8 2.08 -19.34 -4.49
N LEU A 9 1.96 -20.57 -4.98
CA LEU A 9 1.15 -20.86 -6.17
C LEU A 9 -0.33 -20.64 -5.93
N LEU A 10 -0.84 -21.02 -4.76
CA LEU A 10 -2.25 -20.83 -4.38
C LEU A 10 -2.59 -19.36 -4.19
N TRP A 11 -1.68 -18.53 -3.67
CA TRP A 11 -1.88 -17.08 -3.54
C TRP A 11 -2.10 -16.39 -4.89
N THR A 12 -1.60 -16.96 -5.98
CA THR A 12 -1.84 -16.48 -7.34
C THR A 12 -3.30 -16.61 -7.77
N PHE A 13 -3.97 -17.68 -7.33
CA PHE A 13 -5.32 -18.03 -7.78
C PHE A 13 -6.42 -17.64 -6.79
N ARG A 14 -6.06 -17.34 -5.56
CA ARG A 14 -6.97 -17.01 -4.48
C ARG A 14 -6.72 -15.57 -4.05
N ARG A 15 -7.56 -14.65 -4.51
CA ARG A 15 -7.45 -13.23 -4.23
C ARG A 15 -8.71 -12.72 -3.54
N ASN A 16 -9.01 -13.30 -2.41
CA ASN A 16 -10.00 -12.78 -1.46
C ASN A 16 -9.29 -12.19 -0.23
N GLU A 17 -10.03 -11.50 0.62
CA GLU A 17 -9.47 -10.86 1.82
C GLU A 17 -8.74 -11.82 2.75
N ASN A 18 -9.21 -13.06 2.91
CA ASN A 18 -8.55 -14.07 3.72
C ASN A 18 -7.19 -14.50 3.11
N ASP A 19 -7.10 -14.53 1.79
CA ASP A 19 -5.83 -14.85 1.12
C ASP A 19 -4.83 -13.71 1.30
N VAL A 20 -5.27 -12.45 1.27
CA VAL A 20 -4.46 -11.27 1.57
C VAL A 20 -3.96 -11.33 3.02
N VAL A 21 -4.81 -11.64 3.98
CA VAL A 21 -4.42 -11.82 5.39
C VAL A 21 -3.31 -12.87 5.53
N LYS A 22 -3.52 -14.08 4.97
CA LYS A 22 -2.52 -15.16 5.02
C LYS A 22 -1.20 -14.80 4.33
N LEU A 23 -1.29 -14.07 3.22
CA LEU A 23 -0.10 -13.58 2.52
C LEU A 23 0.71 -12.65 3.43
N TYR A 24 0.08 -11.64 4.02
CA TYR A 24 0.77 -10.68 4.87
C TYR A 24 1.27 -11.30 6.19
N ASP A 25 0.57 -12.27 6.75
CA ASP A 25 1.07 -13.06 7.89
C ASP A 25 2.39 -13.78 7.57
N ALA A 26 2.57 -14.17 6.30
CA ALA A 26 3.79 -14.82 5.85
C ALA A 26 4.88 -13.85 5.37
N LEU A 27 4.51 -12.73 4.70
CA LEU A 27 5.45 -11.80 4.09
C LEU A 27 5.93 -10.69 5.05
N SER A 28 5.08 -10.22 5.98
CA SER A 28 5.46 -9.12 6.87
C SER A 28 6.78 -9.38 7.61
N PRO A 29 7.02 -10.57 8.20
CA PRO A 29 8.29 -10.82 8.87
C PRO A 29 9.51 -10.85 7.92
N ILE A 30 9.32 -11.20 6.64
CA ILE A 30 10.41 -11.15 5.65
C ILE A 30 10.71 -9.70 5.29
N MET A 31 9.68 -8.88 5.11
CA MET A 31 9.84 -7.46 4.82
C MET A 31 10.51 -6.73 5.97
N GLU A 32 10.09 -6.99 7.22
CA GLU A 32 10.74 -6.46 8.42
C GLU A 32 12.23 -6.82 8.48
N ILE A 33 12.60 -8.07 8.19
CA ILE A 33 14.00 -8.50 8.12
C ILE A 33 14.75 -7.78 7.00
N SER A 34 14.11 -7.58 5.85
CA SER A 34 14.75 -7.02 4.66
C SER A 34 14.90 -5.51 4.74
N THR A 35 13.95 -4.81 5.35
CA THR A 35 13.96 -3.35 5.47
C THR A 35 14.54 -2.87 6.81
N GLY A 36 14.51 -3.71 7.82
CA GLY A 36 14.93 -3.39 9.19
C GLY A 36 13.91 -2.57 9.98
N GLY A 37 12.69 -2.39 9.47
CA GLY A 37 11.61 -1.60 10.08
C GLY A 37 10.27 -2.32 10.09
N ASP A 38 9.27 -1.67 10.67
CA ASP A 38 7.90 -2.15 10.87
C ASP A 38 6.91 -1.64 9.81
N MET A 39 7.39 -1.03 8.74
CA MET A 39 6.57 -0.60 7.62
C MET A 39 6.66 -1.58 6.45
N LEU A 40 5.57 -1.71 5.70
CA LEU A 40 5.46 -2.68 4.61
C LEU A 40 5.42 -2.03 3.22
N ASN A 41 5.53 -0.69 3.15
CA ASN A 41 5.57 0.04 1.88
C ASN A 41 6.97 0.00 1.24
N PHE A 42 7.03 0.21 -0.07
CA PHE A 42 8.29 0.19 -0.85
C PHE A 42 9.18 1.40 -0.60
N GLY A 43 8.57 2.51 -0.11
CA GLY A 43 9.27 3.76 0.15
C GLY A 43 9.46 4.63 -1.09
N PHE A 44 9.77 5.90 -0.84
CA PHE A 44 10.21 6.87 -1.84
C PHE A 44 11.71 7.15 -1.62
N TRP A 45 12.50 6.92 -2.65
CA TRP A 45 13.95 7.04 -2.63
C TRP A 45 14.38 8.28 -3.42
N ASP A 46 15.04 9.19 -2.74
CA ASP A 46 15.73 10.32 -3.36
C ASP A 46 17.25 10.18 -3.22
N ASP A 47 17.99 11.14 -3.71
CA ASP A 47 19.47 11.13 -3.70
C ASP A 47 20.07 11.06 -2.27
N SER A 48 19.31 11.43 -1.25
CA SER A 48 19.73 11.39 0.15
C SER A 48 19.38 10.08 0.85
N THR A 49 18.55 9.24 0.23
CA THR A 49 18.00 8.03 0.84
C THR A 49 18.93 6.85 0.66
N THR A 50 19.44 6.30 1.75
CA THR A 50 20.37 5.17 1.74
C THR A 50 19.79 3.89 2.35
N HIS A 51 18.67 3.99 3.09
CA HIS A 51 18.07 2.87 3.78
C HIS A 51 16.56 2.77 3.55
N PRO A 52 15.99 1.54 3.47
CA PRO A 52 14.57 1.34 3.24
C PRO A 52 13.67 2.05 4.25
N ILE A 53 14.06 2.08 5.54
CA ILE A 53 13.26 2.75 6.58
C ILE A 53 13.08 4.24 6.28
N ASP A 54 14.13 4.90 5.79
CA ASP A 54 14.07 6.34 5.48
C ASP A 54 13.22 6.58 4.23
N ALA A 55 13.36 5.73 3.22
CA ALA A 55 12.48 5.74 2.04
C ALA A 55 10.99 5.55 2.44
N GLN A 56 10.72 4.60 3.32
CA GLN A 56 9.37 4.31 3.82
C GLN A 56 8.77 5.51 4.57
N LYS A 57 9.56 6.17 5.43
CA LYS A 57 9.14 7.40 6.12
C LYS A 57 8.87 8.53 5.13
N GLN A 58 9.74 8.72 4.13
CA GLN A 58 9.54 9.75 3.11
C GLN A 58 8.22 9.55 2.36
N LEU A 59 7.90 8.32 1.93
CA LEU A 59 6.63 8.03 1.28
C LEU A 59 5.44 8.35 2.20
N CYS A 60 5.51 8.00 3.49
CA CYS A 60 4.49 8.34 4.47
C CYS A 60 4.28 9.86 4.60
N MET A 61 5.39 10.62 4.64
CA MET A 61 5.35 12.09 4.70
C MET A 61 4.75 12.70 3.43
N MET A 62 5.15 12.19 2.27
CA MET A 62 4.58 12.64 0.98
C MET A 62 3.07 12.38 0.92
N MET A 63 2.61 11.22 1.37
CA MET A 63 1.18 10.91 1.42
C MET A 63 0.42 11.80 2.39
N GLY A 64 0.98 12.04 3.57
CA GLY A 64 0.40 12.98 4.54
C GLY A 64 0.25 14.39 3.97
N ASN A 65 1.27 14.89 3.27
CA ASN A 65 1.25 16.20 2.62
C ASN A 65 0.24 16.23 1.47
N MET A 66 0.21 15.21 0.61
CA MET A 66 -0.74 15.10 -0.49
C MET A 66 -2.19 15.06 0.00
N ALA A 67 -2.45 14.35 1.09
CA ALA A 67 -3.75 14.28 1.73
C ALA A 67 -4.09 15.53 2.55
N GLU A 68 -3.17 16.49 2.70
CA GLU A 68 -3.34 17.70 3.54
C GLU A 68 -3.80 17.36 4.97
N ILE A 69 -3.16 16.36 5.59
CA ILE A 69 -3.56 15.90 6.93
C ILE A 69 -3.37 16.95 8.02
N SER A 70 -2.51 17.97 7.79
CA SER A 70 -2.29 19.08 8.71
C SER A 70 -3.54 19.94 8.92
N SER A 71 -4.48 19.92 7.99
CA SER A 71 -5.76 20.63 8.06
C SER A 71 -6.96 19.74 8.44
N ALA A 72 -6.71 18.45 8.71
CA ALA A 72 -7.74 17.48 9.06
C ALA A 72 -7.90 17.33 10.57
N ASN A 73 -9.12 16.97 11.01
CA ASN A 73 -9.39 16.58 12.39
C ASN A 73 -9.43 15.05 12.54
N LEU A 74 -10.03 14.36 11.57
CA LEU A 74 -10.17 12.90 11.58
C LEU A 74 -9.78 12.31 10.23
N ILE A 75 -8.86 11.34 10.25
CA ILE A 75 -8.49 10.57 9.08
C ILE A 75 -8.79 9.07 9.25
N ALA A 76 -9.14 8.42 8.15
CA ALA A 76 -9.21 6.97 8.03
C ALA A 76 -8.01 6.46 7.24
N ASP A 77 -7.13 5.68 7.89
CA ASP A 77 -6.01 4.98 7.28
C ASP A 77 -6.46 3.55 6.95
N VAL A 78 -6.72 3.27 5.67
CA VAL A 78 -7.38 2.03 5.23
C VAL A 78 -6.37 1.04 4.66
N GLY A 79 -6.33 -0.15 5.25
CA GLY A 79 -5.28 -1.15 5.01
C GLY A 79 -3.99 -0.82 5.76
N SER A 80 -4.13 -0.35 6.99
CA SER A 80 -3.07 0.24 7.83
C SER A 80 -1.92 -0.70 8.22
N GLY A 81 -2.03 -2.01 7.92
CA GLY A 81 -1.03 -2.99 8.31
C GLY A 81 -0.77 -2.98 9.82
N ILE A 82 0.48 -2.81 10.20
CA ILE A 82 0.97 -2.72 11.59
C ILE A 82 1.13 -1.27 12.08
N LEU A 83 0.36 -0.34 11.53
CA LEU A 83 0.24 1.06 11.93
C LEU A 83 1.49 1.94 11.68
N GLY A 84 2.45 1.52 10.86
CA GLY A 84 3.68 2.28 10.63
C GLY A 84 3.41 3.73 10.18
N PRO A 85 2.69 3.97 9.07
CA PRO A 85 2.34 5.32 8.62
C PRO A 85 1.53 6.12 9.66
N ALA A 86 0.53 5.50 10.27
CA ALA A 86 -0.33 6.15 11.28
C ALA A 86 0.48 6.66 12.48
N LYS A 87 1.48 5.90 12.95
CA LYS A 87 2.38 6.31 14.02
C LYS A 87 3.22 7.54 13.64
N ILE A 88 3.72 7.60 12.41
CA ILE A 88 4.47 8.76 11.90
C ILE A 88 3.57 9.99 11.91
N TRP A 89 2.35 9.90 11.36
CA TRP A 89 1.41 11.01 11.31
C TRP A 89 0.95 11.45 12.70
N SER A 90 0.69 10.50 13.61
CA SER A 90 0.31 10.79 15.00
C SER A 90 1.39 11.55 15.77
N LEU A 91 2.67 11.23 15.55
CA LEU A 91 3.79 11.95 16.16
C LEU A 91 3.94 13.35 15.58
N GLN A 92 3.73 13.53 14.28
CA GLN A 92 3.87 14.81 13.61
C GLN A 92 2.68 15.74 13.87
N TYR A 93 1.48 15.19 14.03
CA TYR A 93 0.23 15.93 14.22
C TYR A 93 -0.51 15.40 15.47
N PRO A 94 -0.10 15.80 16.69
CA PRO A 94 -0.63 15.20 17.92
C PRO A 94 -2.14 15.43 18.16
N SER A 95 -2.73 16.46 17.53
CA SER A 95 -4.16 16.75 17.60
C SER A 95 -5.01 15.97 16.59
N LEU A 96 -4.37 15.32 15.63
CA LEU A 96 -5.05 14.55 14.59
C LEU A 96 -5.62 13.26 15.16
N GLN A 97 -6.90 13.03 14.95
CA GLN A 97 -7.52 11.74 15.23
C GLN A 97 -7.29 10.79 14.06
N ILE A 98 -6.67 9.64 14.33
CA ILE A 98 -6.37 8.63 13.32
C ILE A 98 -7.14 7.36 13.66
N SER A 99 -7.97 6.92 12.72
CA SER A 99 -8.65 5.63 12.76
C SER A 99 -8.04 4.70 11.71
N SER A 100 -7.27 3.73 12.15
CA SER A 100 -6.62 2.75 11.29
C SER A 100 -7.49 1.52 11.10
N VAL A 101 -7.89 1.27 9.85
CA VAL A 101 -8.76 0.16 9.44
C VAL A 101 -7.91 -0.93 8.78
N ASN A 102 -8.04 -2.16 9.26
CA ASN A 102 -7.37 -3.30 8.64
C ASN A 102 -8.22 -4.56 8.78
N VAL A 103 -8.28 -5.36 7.71
CA VAL A 103 -8.95 -6.65 7.72
C VAL A 103 -8.18 -7.70 8.52
N ASN A 104 -6.85 -7.55 8.64
CA ASN A 104 -6.00 -8.45 9.40
C ASN A 104 -6.00 -8.09 10.90
N PHE A 105 -6.85 -8.78 11.67
CA PHE A 105 -6.94 -8.62 13.12
C PHE A 105 -5.61 -8.93 13.83
N SER A 106 -4.86 -9.91 13.33
CA SER A 106 -3.57 -10.33 13.92
C SER A 106 -2.55 -9.17 13.87
N GLN A 107 -2.47 -8.46 12.75
CA GLN A 107 -1.61 -7.27 12.63
C GLN A 107 -2.04 -6.16 13.58
N LEU A 108 -3.34 -5.84 13.64
CA LEU A 108 -3.85 -4.80 14.55
C LEU A 108 -3.60 -5.13 16.03
N SER A 109 -3.76 -6.39 16.42
CA SER A 109 -3.58 -6.82 17.82
C SER A 109 -2.12 -6.92 18.24
N SER A 110 -1.20 -7.10 17.28
CA SER A 110 0.24 -7.28 17.57
C SER A 110 0.98 -6.00 17.95
N VAL A 111 0.39 -4.83 17.73
CA VAL A 111 1.06 -3.52 17.89
C VAL A 111 0.35 -2.64 18.92
N ASP A 112 1.15 -1.89 19.67
CA ASP A 112 0.63 -0.80 20.49
C ASP A 112 0.19 0.36 19.61
N SER A 113 -1.01 0.87 19.85
CA SER A 113 -1.64 1.92 19.06
C SER A 113 -1.44 3.32 19.62
N GLY A 114 -1.01 3.47 20.87
CA GLY A 114 -1.01 4.79 21.51
C GLY A 114 -2.40 5.44 21.43
N ASN A 115 -2.48 6.60 20.80
CA ASN A 115 -3.73 7.34 20.57
C ASN A 115 -4.44 7.01 19.23
N ILE A 116 -3.96 6.00 18.49
CA ILE A 116 -4.57 5.58 17.21
C ILE A 116 -5.72 4.60 17.49
N THR A 117 -6.89 4.87 16.94
CA THR A 117 -8.03 3.97 17.02
C THR A 117 -7.86 2.82 16.03
N LYS A 118 -7.92 1.57 16.50
CA LYS A 118 -7.82 0.36 15.65
C LYS A 118 -9.20 -0.19 15.34
N LEU A 119 -9.51 -0.37 14.06
CA LEU A 119 -10.79 -0.87 13.58
C LEU A 119 -10.56 -2.09 12.69
N ASN A 120 -11.08 -3.25 13.11
CA ASN A 120 -11.01 -4.46 12.29
C ASN A 120 -12.22 -4.51 11.36
N SER A 121 -12.00 -4.15 10.10
CA SER A 121 -13.05 -4.12 9.08
C SER A 121 -12.46 -4.27 7.67
N THR A 122 -13.34 -4.59 6.72
CA THR A 122 -13.02 -4.61 5.30
C THR A 122 -13.08 -3.21 4.70
N ALA A 123 -12.27 -2.97 3.66
CA ALA A 123 -12.31 -1.71 2.90
C ALA A 123 -13.65 -1.48 2.16
N ARG A 124 -14.44 -2.55 1.94
CA ARG A 124 -15.75 -2.49 1.28
C ARG A 124 -16.90 -2.12 2.20
N MET A 125 -16.65 -2.01 3.50
CA MET A 125 -17.65 -1.63 4.51
C MET A 125 -16.93 -0.94 5.66
N LEU A 126 -16.66 0.35 5.48
CA LEU A 126 -15.89 1.14 6.44
C LEU A 126 -16.78 1.52 7.65
N PRO A 127 -16.31 1.31 8.90
CA PRO A 127 -17.12 1.49 10.10
C PRO A 127 -17.22 2.96 10.54
N PHE A 128 -17.62 3.83 9.63
CA PHE A 128 -17.83 5.26 9.86
C PHE A 128 -19.24 5.69 9.41
N ALA A 129 -19.77 6.73 10.04
CA ALA A 129 -20.98 7.37 9.58
C ALA A 129 -20.75 8.07 8.23
N ASN A 130 -21.83 8.36 7.51
CA ASN A 130 -21.77 9.18 6.30
C ASN A 130 -21.19 10.56 6.61
N SER A 131 -20.38 11.12 5.73
CA SER A 131 -19.83 12.47 5.79
C SER A 131 -19.19 12.81 7.16
N SER A 132 -18.42 11.88 7.73
CA SER A 132 -17.86 12.02 9.08
C SER A 132 -16.33 12.18 9.11
N VAL A 133 -15.63 11.83 8.03
CA VAL A 133 -14.16 11.77 7.95
C VAL A 133 -13.64 12.85 7.03
N ASP A 134 -12.54 13.52 7.41
CA ASP A 134 -11.94 14.58 6.58
C ASP A 134 -11.06 14.00 5.46
N ARG A 135 -10.32 12.93 5.75
CA ARG A 135 -9.40 12.29 4.79
C ARG A 135 -9.52 10.78 4.86
N VAL A 136 -9.49 10.14 3.69
CA VAL A 136 -9.28 8.69 3.56
C VAL A 136 -7.94 8.47 2.87
N ILE A 137 -7.08 7.66 3.46
CA ILE A 137 -5.74 7.38 2.92
C ILE A 137 -5.60 5.87 2.76
N ALA A 138 -5.13 5.44 1.58
CA ALA A 138 -4.73 4.07 1.32
C ALA A 138 -3.30 4.05 0.78
N LEU A 139 -2.33 3.78 1.67
CA LEU A 139 -0.92 3.71 1.33
C LEU A 139 -0.52 2.26 1.06
N GLU A 140 -0.27 1.91 -0.20
CA GLU A 140 0.06 0.56 -0.67
C GLU A 140 -0.90 -0.53 -0.17
N SER A 141 -2.17 -0.21 -0.12
CA SER A 141 -3.22 -1.14 0.31
C SER A 141 -4.32 -1.32 -0.74
N ALA A 142 -4.65 -0.26 -1.50
CA ALA A 142 -5.77 -0.26 -2.44
C ALA A 142 -5.63 -1.29 -3.57
N GLN A 143 -4.41 -1.69 -3.94
CA GLN A 143 -4.14 -2.75 -4.91
C GLN A 143 -4.65 -4.14 -4.47
N HIS A 144 -5.00 -4.30 -3.19
CA HIS A 144 -5.55 -5.54 -2.65
C HIS A 144 -7.07 -5.51 -2.48
N PHE A 145 -7.71 -4.36 -2.69
CA PHE A 145 -9.16 -4.21 -2.53
C PHE A 145 -9.88 -4.67 -3.79
N LYS A 146 -10.76 -5.65 -3.65
CA LYS A 146 -11.48 -6.26 -4.78
C LYS A 146 -12.98 -6.32 -4.52
N PRO A 147 -13.77 -5.67 -5.37
CA PRO A 147 -13.36 -4.69 -6.39
C PRO A 147 -12.94 -3.37 -5.76
N ILE A 148 -12.02 -2.63 -6.40
CA ILE A 148 -11.55 -1.33 -5.90
C ILE A 148 -12.69 -0.29 -5.86
N GLY A 149 -13.68 -0.42 -6.74
CA GLY A 149 -14.85 0.45 -6.79
C GLY A 149 -15.66 0.46 -5.49
N ASP A 150 -15.77 -0.69 -4.80
CA ASP A 150 -16.46 -0.76 -3.50
C ASP A 150 -15.75 0.10 -2.44
N PHE A 151 -14.41 0.04 -2.40
CA PHE A 151 -13.61 0.89 -1.51
C PHE A 151 -13.74 2.37 -1.86
N ILE A 152 -13.71 2.73 -3.15
CA ILE A 152 -13.86 4.11 -3.59
C ILE A 152 -15.27 4.63 -3.26
N SER A 153 -16.31 3.81 -3.44
CA SER A 153 -17.68 4.14 -3.06
C SER A 153 -17.83 4.37 -1.55
N GLU A 154 -17.28 3.48 -0.73
CA GLU A 154 -17.27 3.64 0.72
C GLU A 154 -16.49 4.87 1.17
N SER A 155 -15.35 5.15 0.50
CA SER A 155 -14.59 6.38 0.76
C SER A 155 -15.42 7.63 0.47
N ASN A 156 -16.17 7.65 -0.63
CA ASN A 156 -17.10 8.74 -0.94
C ASN A 156 -18.19 8.89 0.14
N ARG A 157 -18.78 7.77 0.57
CA ARG A 157 -19.84 7.78 1.59
C ARG A 157 -19.38 8.41 2.92
N ILE A 158 -18.18 8.02 3.39
CA ILE A 158 -17.68 8.46 4.71
C ILE A 158 -17.03 9.83 4.69
N LEU A 159 -16.48 10.27 3.55
CA LEU A 159 -15.85 11.58 3.43
C LEU A 159 -16.89 12.70 3.55
N LYS A 160 -16.54 13.73 4.31
CA LYS A 160 -17.26 15.02 4.33
C LYS A 160 -17.25 15.65 2.95
N ASP A 161 -18.09 16.66 2.76
CA ASP A 161 -17.98 17.52 1.59
C ASP A 161 -16.58 18.18 1.58
N ASP A 162 -15.98 18.33 0.40
CA ASP A 162 -14.58 18.72 0.23
C ASP A 162 -13.52 17.77 0.84
N GLY A 163 -13.93 16.58 1.28
CA GLY A 163 -13.02 15.54 1.78
C GLY A 163 -12.07 15.00 0.69
N ILE A 164 -10.91 14.54 1.11
CA ILE A 164 -9.86 14.04 0.21
C ILE A 164 -9.68 12.53 0.38
N LEU A 165 -9.71 11.82 -0.75
CA LEU A 165 -9.19 10.47 -0.88
C LEU A 165 -7.77 10.54 -1.44
N ALA A 166 -6.79 10.01 -0.71
CA ALA A 166 -5.40 9.93 -1.15
C ALA A 166 -4.95 8.47 -1.32
N LEU A 167 -4.40 8.16 -2.49
CA LEU A 167 -3.95 6.82 -2.83
C LEU A 167 -2.46 6.81 -3.16
N ALA A 168 -1.71 5.87 -2.59
CA ALA A 168 -0.39 5.48 -3.04
C ALA A 168 -0.49 4.03 -3.52
N ILE A 169 -0.40 3.81 -4.83
CA ILE A 169 -0.77 2.54 -5.44
C ILE A 169 0.16 2.13 -6.59
N PRO A 170 0.70 0.90 -6.54
CA PRO A 170 1.31 0.26 -7.70
C PRO A 170 0.27 0.05 -8.81
N THR A 171 0.61 0.39 -10.02
CA THR A 171 -0.28 0.26 -11.19
C THR A 171 0.36 -0.56 -12.29
N ALA A 172 -0.45 -1.29 -13.07
CA ALA A 172 -0.07 -1.76 -14.38
C ALA A 172 -0.28 -0.62 -15.39
N THR A 173 0.60 -0.51 -16.39
CA THR A 173 0.48 0.55 -17.39
C THR A 173 -0.74 0.34 -18.28
N ASP A 174 -0.99 -0.93 -18.64
CA ASP A 174 -2.18 -1.35 -19.38
C ASP A 174 -2.53 -2.82 -19.09
N ASP A 175 -3.67 -3.27 -19.57
CA ASP A 175 -4.13 -4.65 -19.37
C ASP A 175 -3.24 -5.69 -20.07
N SER A 176 -2.54 -5.32 -21.15
CA SER A 176 -1.61 -6.19 -21.86
C SER A 176 -0.30 -6.40 -21.09
N SER A 177 0.08 -5.45 -20.26
CA SER A 177 1.25 -5.51 -19.39
C SER A 177 1.19 -6.68 -18.41
N LEU A 178 -0.03 -7.08 -18.00
CA LEU A 178 -0.25 -8.17 -17.04
C LEU A 178 0.32 -9.51 -17.51
N THR A 179 0.32 -9.78 -18.83
CA THR A 179 0.86 -11.03 -19.38
C THR A 179 2.37 -11.10 -19.27
N ASN A 180 3.06 -9.95 -19.21
CA ASN A 180 4.51 -9.81 -19.23
C ASN A 180 5.15 -9.66 -17.84
N LEU A 181 4.36 -9.60 -16.78
CA LEU A 181 4.85 -9.44 -15.41
C LEU A 181 5.66 -10.66 -14.90
N GLY A 182 5.49 -11.85 -15.50
CA GLY A 182 6.23 -13.04 -15.12
C GLY A 182 6.05 -13.38 -13.63
N ILE A 183 7.15 -13.51 -12.88
CA ILE A 183 7.12 -13.87 -11.46
C ILE A 183 6.37 -12.83 -10.59
N LEU A 184 6.32 -11.56 -10.99
CA LEU A 184 5.59 -10.51 -10.24
C LEU A 184 4.09 -10.78 -10.19
N LYS A 185 3.53 -11.41 -11.20
CA LYS A 185 2.13 -11.83 -11.19
C LYS A 185 1.80 -12.75 -10.00
N PHE A 186 2.79 -13.46 -9.50
CA PHE A 186 2.67 -14.41 -8.39
C PHE A 186 3.11 -13.82 -7.06
N THR A 187 4.17 -13.01 -7.06
CA THR A 187 4.78 -12.50 -5.83
C THR A 187 4.22 -11.15 -5.40
N TRP A 188 3.59 -10.44 -6.31
CA TRP A 188 3.04 -9.10 -6.04
C TRP A 188 1.60 -9.12 -5.58
N SER A 189 0.99 -10.24 -5.44
CA SER A 189 -0.36 -10.52 -4.86
C SER A 189 -1.38 -9.37 -4.90
N SER A 190 -1.30 -8.51 -5.93
CA SER A 190 -2.21 -7.39 -6.16
C SER A 190 -3.15 -7.69 -7.31
N GLU A 191 -4.26 -6.96 -7.40
CA GLU A 191 -5.17 -7.06 -8.55
C GLU A 191 -4.59 -6.42 -9.82
N HIS A 192 -3.44 -5.74 -9.68
CA HIS A 192 -2.73 -5.08 -10.80
C HIS A 192 -3.63 -4.12 -11.60
N TYR A 193 -4.37 -3.28 -10.92
CA TYR A 193 -5.22 -2.30 -11.59
C TYR A 193 -4.41 -1.43 -12.55
N SER A 194 -4.95 -1.23 -13.76
CA SER A 194 -4.40 -0.24 -14.67
C SER A 194 -4.80 1.17 -14.22
N GLU A 195 -4.01 2.16 -14.61
CA GLU A 195 -4.32 3.56 -14.34
C GLU A 195 -5.72 3.91 -14.84
N LYS A 196 -6.06 3.46 -16.04
CA LYS A 196 -7.39 3.68 -16.65
C LYS A 196 -8.52 3.16 -15.76
N GLN A 197 -8.39 1.93 -15.25
CA GLN A 197 -9.40 1.34 -14.37
C GLN A 197 -9.58 2.14 -13.08
N ILE A 198 -8.49 2.63 -12.48
CA ILE A 198 -8.56 3.45 -11.26
C ILE A 198 -9.30 4.76 -11.53
N TYR A 199 -8.95 5.48 -12.62
CA TYR A 199 -9.59 6.75 -12.97
C TYR A 199 -11.08 6.57 -13.32
N GLU A 200 -11.43 5.48 -14.01
CA GLU A 200 -12.84 5.15 -14.29
C GLU A 200 -13.64 4.93 -13.01
N GLU A 201 -13.09 4.17 -12.05
CA GLU A 201 -13.78 3.92 -10.77
C GLU A 201 -13.86 5.18 -9.90
N LEU A 202 -12.83 6.05 -9.89
CA LEU A 202 -12.87 7.34 -9.22
C LEU A 202 -13.99 8.24 -9.80
N SER A 203 -14.04 8.37 -11.12
CA SER A 203 -15.06 9.17 -11.81
C SER A 203 -16.49 8.65 -11.57
N LYS A 204 -16.71 7.33 -11.65
CA LYS A 204 -18.02 6.69 -11.37
C LYS A 204 -18.51 6.96 -9.95
N ASN A 205 -17.60 7.13 -9.00
CA ASN A 205 -17.90 7.35 -7.59
C ASN A 205 -17.75 8.82 -7.18
N ASN A 206 -17.93 9.77 -8.10
CA ASN A 206 -17.95 11.21 -7.87
C ASN A 206 -16.66 11.74 -7.22
N PHE A 207 -15.50 11.27 -7.66
CA PHE A 207 -14.21 11.86 -7.34
C PHE A 207 -13.60 12.54 -8.55
N GLU A 208 -13.00 13.71 -8.32
CA GLU A 208 -12.11 14.40 -9.24
C GLU A 208 -10.66 14.21 -8.80
N VAL A 209 -9.79 13.78 -9.70
CA VAL A 209 -8.35 13.72 -9.45
C VAL A 209 -7.78 15.12 -9.60
N ILE A 210 -7.39 15.76 -8.49
CA ILE A 210 -6.89 17.14 -8.45
C ILE A 210 -5.37 17.24 -8.40
N ASP A 211 -4.67 16.16 -8.05
CA ASP A 211 -3.20 16.04 -8.16
C ASP A 211 -2.82 14.57 -8.41
N SER A 212 -1.79 14.37 -9.23
CA SER A 212 -1.29 13.04 -9.58
C SER A 212 0.21 13.08 -9.83
N LYS A 213 0.94 12.13 -9.24
CA LYS A 213 2.40 11.99 -9.43
C LYS A 213 2.76 10.56 -9.79
N ASN A 214 3.60 10.39 -10.81
CA ASN A 214 4.27 9.14 -11.10
C ASN A 214 5.59 9.15 -10.35
N ILE A 215 5.80 8.17 -9.48
CA ILE A 215 7.01 8.07 -8.66
C ILE A 215 7.70 6.71 -8.81
N GLY A 216 7.34 5.93 -9.82
CA GLY A 216 7.90 4.59 -10.03
C GLY A 216 9.43 4.58 -10.14
N GLU A 217 10.03 5.64 -10.71
CA GLU A 217 11.49 5.81 -10.80
C GLU A 217 12.13 5.93 -9.40
N ASN A 218 11.44 6.58 -8.46
CA ASN A 218 11.90 6.75 -7.08
C ASN A 218 11.51 5.57 -6.16
N VAL A 219 10.84 4.55 -6.69
CA VAL A 219 10.39 3.40 -5.91
C VAL A 219 11.08 2.12 -6.36
N TYR A 220 10.90 1.71 -7.60
CA TYR A 220 11.27 0.37 -8.05
C TYR A 220 12.76 0.15 -8.31
N PRO A 221 13.46 1.00 -9.08
CA PRO A 221 14.88 0.81 -9.33
C PRO A 221 15.71 0.89 -8.04
N PRO A 222 15.59 1.96 -7.21
CA PRO A 222 16.47 2.10 -6.05
C PRO A 222 16.22 1.03 -4.98
N LEU A 223 14.97 0.61 -4.77
CA LEU A 223 14.67 -0.50 -3.86
C LEU A 223 15.29 -1.81 -4.33
N ALA A 224 15.19 -2.09 -5.64
CA ALA A 224 15.79 -3.29 -6.22
C ALA A 224 17.32 -3.24 -6.15
N ASP A 225 17.94 -2.10 -6.45
CA ASP A 225 19.39 -1.92 -6.36
C ASP A 225 19.87 -2.06 -4.93
N TYR A 226 19.19 -1.45 -3.94
CA TYR A 226 19.50 -1.65 -2.53
C TYR A 226 19.50 -3.14 -2.15
N TYR A 227 18.49 -3.91 -2.60
CA TYR A 227 18.43 -5.33 -2.30
C TYR A 227 19.56 -6.13 -2.97
N VAL A 228 19.91 -5.78 -4.22
CA VAL A 228 20.99 -6.43 -4.97
C VAL A 228 22.34 -6.16 -4.30
N ASP A 229 22.63 -4.90 -3.97
CA ASP A 229 23.90 -4.47 -3.39
C ASP A 229 24.11 -5.02 -1.97
N ASN A 230 23.04 -5.10 -1.18
CA ASN A 230 23.08 -5.61 0.19
C ASN A 230 22.73 -7.10 0.30
N ARG A 231 22.62 -7.83 -0.83
CA ARG A 231 22.13 -9.21 -0.85
C ARG A 231 22.87 -10.13 0.12
N ASN A 232 24.19 -10.01 0.23
CA ASN A 232 24.98 -10.93 1.06
C ASN A 232 24.59 -10.83 2.55
N GLU A 233 24.29 -9.65 3.04
CA GLU A 233 23.84 -9.44 4.42
C GLU A 233 22.39 -9.82 4.61
N LEU A 234 21.51 -9.34 3.72
CA LEU A 234 20.09 -9.62 3.77
C LEU A 234 19.81 -11.12 3.68
N ARG A 235 20.53 -11.82 2.80
CA ARG A 235 20.46 -13.26 2.66
C ARG A 235 20.82 -13.98 3.96
N LYS A 236 21.89 -13.58 4.64
CA LYS A 236 22.26 -14.16 5.95
C LYS A 236 21.12 -14.01 6.95
N LYS A 237 20.53 -12.80 7.06
CA LYS A 237 19.41 -12.52 7.96
C LYS A 237 18.16 -13.35 7.58
N ILE A 238 17.80 -13.40 6.29
CA ILE A 238 16.63 -14.16 5.82
C ILE A 238 16.79 -15.65 6.09
N LEU A 239 17.98 -16.20 5.81
CA LEU A 239 18.24 -17.64 6.00
C LEU A 239 18.23 -18.10 7.46
N THR A 240 18.19 -17.20 8.45
CA THR A 240 17.97 -17.57 9.85
C THR A 240 16.56 -18.12 10.11
N ARG A 241 15.58 -17.70 9.29
CA ARG A 241 14.16 -18.04 9.48
C ARG A 241 13.51 -18.69 8.26
N TYR A 242 14.08 -18.50 7.08
CA TYR A 242 13.48 -18.93 5.81
C TYR A 242 14.43 -19.78 4.98
N SER A 243 13.87 -20.55 4.06
CA SER A 243 14.66 -21.41 3.15
C SER A 243 15.38 -20.60 2.06
N LYS A 244 16.42 -21.19 1.49
CA LYS A 244 17.14 -20.63 0.32
C LYS A 244 16.20 -20.34 -0.87
N TYR A 245 15.10 -21.08 -0.98
CA TYR A 245 14.10 -20.91 -2.02
C TYR A 245 13.34 -19.59 -1.86
N VAL A 246 12.91 -19.26 -0.64
CA VAL A 246 12.21 -18.00 -0.34
C VAL A 246 13.11 -16.80 -0.65
N GLU A 247 14.37 -16.82 -0.20
CA GLU A 247 15.33 -15.76 -0.50
C GLU A 247 15.54 -15.59 -2.01
N LYS A 248 15.66 -16.69 -2.76
CA LYS A 248 15.84 -16.64 -4.21
C LYS A 248 14.63 -16.02 -4.90
N ILE A 249 13.40 -16.38 -4.49
CA ILE A 249 12.19 -15.77 -5.05
C ILE A 249 12.16 -14.27 -4.79
N LEU A 250 12.46 -13.84 -3.56
CA LEU A 250 12.50 -12.43 -3.21
C LEU A 250 13.52 -11.68 -4.09
N PHE A 251 14.71 -12.20 -4.23
CA PHE A 251 15.76 -11.62 -5.07
C PHE A 251 15.34 -11.49 -6.55
N GLU A 252 14.80 -12.56 -7.13
CA GLU A 252 14.34 -12.52 -8.52
C GLU A 252 13.11 -11.58 -8.69
N SER A 253 12.26 -11.47 -7.66
CA SER A 253 11.13 -10.52 -7.67
C SER A 253 11.62 -9.08 -7.68
N MET A 254 12.61 -8.72 -6.86
CA MET A 254 13.20 -7.37 -6.84
C MET A 254 13.79 -7.00 -8.21
N LYS A 255 14.61 -7.89 -8.78
CA LYS A 255 15.16 -7.67 -10.13
C LYS A 255 14.07 -7.53 -11.19
N LYS A 256 13.06 -8.39 -11.15
CA LYS A 256 11.97 -8.34 -12.13
C LYS A 256 11.14 -7.07 -11.99
N MET A 257 10.98 -6.55 -10.77
CA MET A 257 10.27 -5.30 -10.51
C MET A 257 10.98 -4.12 -11.22
N LYS A 258 12.29 -3.96 -11.05
CA LYS A 258 13.10 -2.97 -11.77
C LYS A 258 12.96 -3.12 -13.30
N ILE A 259 13.18 -4.32 -13.83
CA ILE A 259 13.05 -4.60 -15.26
C ILE A 259 11.64 -4.30 -15.79
N SER A 260 10.59 -4.59 -15.00
CA SER A 260 9.21 -4.32 -15.42
C SER A 260 8.92 -2.82 -15.46
N PHE A 261 9.45 -2.05 -14.52
CA PHE A 261 9.39 -0.59 -14.56
C PHE A 261 10.14 -0.02 -15.77
N GLU A 262 11.40 -0.41 -15.97
CA GLU A 262 12.23 0.04 -17.11
C GLU A 262 11.61 -0.28 -18.47
N LYS A 263 10.78 -1.32 -18.55
CA LYS A 263 10.01 -1.69 -19.74
C LYS A 263 8.67 -0.97 -19.84
N GLY A 264 8.34 -0.11 -18.92
CA GLY A 264 7.07 0.60 -18.89
C GLY A 264 5.85 -0.31 -18.66
N LEU A 265 6.01 -1.48 -17.99
CA LEU A 265 4.90 -2.39 -17.70
C LEU A 265 4.17 -2.04 -16.40
N ILE A 266 4.86 -1.38 -15.50
CA ILE A 266 4.34 -0.97 -14.19
C ILE A 266 4.77 0.45 -13.90
N ASP A 267 3.98 1.15 -13.08
CA ASP A 267 4.31 2.43 -12.50
C ASP A 267 3.81 2.50 -11.05
N TYR A 268 4.14 3.56 -10.36
CA TYR A 268 3.66 3.83 -9.02
C TYR A 268 3.02 5.22 -8.97
N LYS A 269 1.75 5.25 -8.58
CA LYS A 269 0.95 6.48 -8.57
C LYS A 269 0.70 6.98 -7.16
N LEU A 270 0.86 8.28 -6.99
CA LEU A 270 0.24 9.03 -5.91
C LEU A 270 -0.93 9.80 -6.51
N LEU A 271 -2.12 9.65 -5.95
CA LEU A 271 -3.34 10.32 -6.39
C LEU A 271 -3.96 11.07 -5.23
N LYS A 272 -4.34 12.33 -5.48
CA LYS A 272 -5.17 13.15 -4.61
C LYS A 272 -6.51 13.39 -5.29
N CYS A 273 -7.56 12.90 -4.68
CA CYS A 273 -8.90 12.93 -5.24
C CYS A 273 -9.82 13.74 -4.32
N LYS A 274 -10.52 14.70 -4.88
CA LYS A 274 -11.53 15.50 -4.18
C LYS A 274 -12.91 14.89 -4.38
N LYS A 275 -13.69 14.73 -3.32
CA LYS A 275 -15.09 14.39 -3.42
C LYS A 275 -15.86 15.55 -4.08
N LEU A 276 -16.58 15.24 -5.15
CA LEU A 276 -17.46 16.20 -5.77
C LEU A 276 -18.76 16.31 -4.96
N ALA A 277 -19.19 17.55 -4.72
CA ALA A 277 -20.52 17.78 -4.15
C ALA A 277 -21.58 17.19 -5.08
N LEU A 278 -22.53 16.47 -4.51
CA LEU A 278 -23.73 16.07 -5.27
C LEU A 278 -24.49 17.37 -5.57
N ASP A 279 -24.60 17.71 -6.87
CA ASP A 279 -25.51 18.78 -7.27
C ASP A 279 -26.88 18.50 -6.64
N SER A 280 -27.32 19.38 -5.76
CA SER A 280 -28.67 19.35 -5.21
C SER A 280 -29.65 19.57 -6.37
N ARG A 281 -30.07 18.45 -7.01
CA ARG A 281 -31.16 18.44 -7.97
C ARG A 281 -32.50 18.47 -7.24
#